data_22e287c8107bc809dfd2372a828d02d3
#
_entry.id   22e287c8107bc809dfd2372a828d02d3
#
_cell.length_a   1.000
_cell.length_b   1.000
_cell.length_c   1.000
_cell.angle_alpha   90.00
_cell.angle_beta   90.00
_cell.angle_gamma   90.00
#
_symmetry.space_group_name_H-M   'P 1'
#
loop_
_entity.id
_entity.type
_entity.pdbx_description
1 polymer ?
#
loop_
_entity_poly.entity_id
_entity_poly.type
_entity_poly.pdbx_seq_one_letter_code
_entity_poly.pdbx_strand_id
1 'polypeptide(L)'
;MPLQLAGRSIHRVCIIDDDPAAREAYGWAVEDLRVSAATEASLLELKTPERFVQHVRHAEADAVLCDYHLRMRNYARFDGDELVVECYKAQLPAVLCTAYNDWDVTLMRSRRQFIPVLLQSADMNPDSLRQGFERCIEEFQGQFQPSREASRTLVRVEDASLDDGYFHVVVPGWN
;
A
#
# COMPACT_ATOMS: atom_id res chain seq x y z
N MET A 1 -14.11 -12.12 16.83
CA MET A 1 -15.00 -11.50 15.80
C MET A 1 -14.09 -10.76 14.84
N PRO A 2 -14.39 -10.72 13.54
CA PRO A 2 -13.56 -9.99 12.59
C PRO A 2 -13.55 -8.48 12.90
N LEU A 3 -12.46 -7.82 12.55
CA LEU A 3 -12.36 -6.37 12.62
C LEU A 3 -13.24 -5.76 11.51
N GLN A 4 -14.19 -4.92 11.89
CA GLN A 4 -15.10 -4.25 10.95
C GLN A 4 -14.57 -2.83 10.66
N LEU A 5 -14.25 -2.53 9.40
CA LEU A 5 -13.73 -1.23 8.96
C LEU A 5 -14.45 -0.79 7.68
N ALA A 6 -15.05 0.38 7.69
CA ALA A 6 -15.70 0.99 6.53
C ALA A 6 -16.53 -0.01 5.68
N GLY A 7 -17.27 -0.91 6.35
CA GLY A 7 -18.13 -1.91 5.69
C GLY A 7 -17.42 -3.18 5.20
N ARG A 8 -16.13 -3.35 5.44
CA ARG A 8 -15.38 -4.61 5.19
C ARG A 8 -15.00 -5.30 6.48
N SER A 9 -14.93 -6.63 6.42
CA SER A 9 -14.43 -7.47 7.52
C SER A 9 -12.98 -7.85 7.24
N ILE A 10 -12.10 -7.68 8.22
CA ILE A 10 -10.73 -8.18 8.20
C ILE A 10 -10.63 -9.31 9.23
N HIS A 11 -10.26 -10.51 8.79
CA HIS A 11 -10.07 -11.70 9.60
C HIS A 11 -8.59 -12.03 9.78
N ARG A 12 -7.79 -11.77 8.73
CA ARG A 12 -6.39 -12.13 8.68
C ARG A 12 -5.56 -11.04 8.00
N VAL A 13 -4.44 -10.69 8.61
CA VAL A 13 -3.44 -9.75 8.07
C VAL A 13 -2.17 -10.53 7.73
N CYS A 14 -1.69 -10.37 6.49
CA CYS A 14 -0.39 -10.88 6.07
C CYS A 14 0.70 -9.85 6.41
N ILE A 15 1.70 -10.27 7.16
CA ILE A 15 2.84 -9.43 7.59
C ILE A 15 4.06 -9.77 6.77
N ILE A 16 4.60 -8.77 6.08
CA ILE A 16 5.72 -8.85 5.16
C ILE A 16 6.84 -7.95 5.63
N ASP A 17 7.91 -8.56 6.09
CA ASP A 17 9.11 -7.88 6.57
C ASP A 17 10.30 -8.84 6.45
N ASP A 18 11.48 -8.35 6.12
CA ASP A 18 12.69 -9.18 6.01
C ASP A 18 13.26 -9.52 7.39
N ASP A 19 12.92 -8.75 8.44
CA ASP A 19 13.35 -8.99 9.81
C ASP A 19 12.35 -9.87 10.58
N PRO A 20 12.75 -11.08 11.00
CA PRO A 20 11.91 -11.96 11.81
C PRO A 20 11.43 -11.33 13.11
N ALA A 21 12.25 -10.48 13.77
CA ALA A 21 11.89 -9.85 15.02
C ALA A 21 10.81 -8.75 14.79
N ALA A 22 10.91 -8.02 13.68
CA ALA A 22 9.87 -7.06 13.28
C ALA A 22 8.54 -7.77 12.97
N ARG A 23 8.60 -8.91 12.23
CA ARG A 23 7.39 -9.71 11.97
C ARG A 23 6.70 -10.17 13.25
N GLU A 24 7.47 -10.60 14.25
CA GLU A 24 6.93 -11.01 15.55
C GLU A 24 6.26 -9.84 16.29
N ALA A 25 6.96 -8.70 16.35
CA ALA A 25 6.43 -7.49 17.00
C ALA A 25 5.14 -6.98 16.33
N TYR A 26 5.10 -6.97 15.00
CA TYR A 26 3.91 -6.60 14.24
C TYR A 26 2.79 -7.63 14.39
N GLY A 27 3.14 -8.91 14.57
CA GLY A 27 2.21 -9.98 14.88
C GLY A 27 1.40 -9.66 16.14
N TRP A 28 2.05 -9.24 17.20
CA TRP A 28 1.37 -8.84 18.44
C TRP A 28 0.43 -7.64 18.24
N ALA A 29 0.86 -6.62 17.49
CA ALA A 29 -0.01 -5.48 17.20
C ALA A 29 -1.24 -5.86 16.37
N VAL A 30 -1.12 -6.83 15.47
CA VAL A 30 -2.25 -7.38 14.69
C VAL A 30 -3.17 -8.20 15.58
N GLU A 31 -2.63 -9.04 16.45
CA GLU A 31 -3.41 -9.88 17.38
C GLU A 31 -4.21 -9.03 18.39
N ASP A 32 -3.66 -7.90 18.82
CA ASP A 32 -4.37 -6.92 19.67
C ASP A 32 -5.61 -6.34 18.98
N LEU A 33 -5.66 -6.33 17.63
CA LEU A 33 -6.86 -6.00 16.86
C LEU A 33 -7.88 -7.15 16.81
N ARG A 34 -7.59 -8.30 17.43
CA ARG A 34 -8.40 -9.53 17.41
C ARG A 34 -8.57 -10.12 16.02
N VAL A 35 -7.58 -9.94 15.15
CA VAL A 35 -7.46 -10.57 13.85
C VAL A 35 -6.25 -11.51 13.81
N SER A 36 -6.26 -12.52 12.97
CA SER A 36 -5.13 -13.43 12.88
C SER A 36 -3.99 -12.82 12.08
N ALA A 37 -2.76 -13.01 12.53
CA ALA A 37 -1.56 -12.69 11.79
C ALA A 37 -1.09 -13.88 10.97
N ALA A 38 -0.66 -13.64 9.74
CA ALA A 38 0.07 -14.58 8.91
C ALA A 38 1.40 -13.95 8.51
N THR A 39 2.48 -14.70 8.55
CA THR A 39 3.82 -14.22 8.20
C THR A 39 4.42 -15.08 7.11
N GLU A 40 5.17 -14.46 6.22
CA GLU A 40 5.93 -15.15 5.17
C GLU A 40 7.43 -15.15 5.53
N ALA A 41 8.04 -16.31 5.43
CA ALA A 41 9.48 -16.45 5.73
C ALA A 41 10.37 -15.90 4.61
N SER A 42 9.88 -15.90 3.37
CA SER A 42 10.55 -15.38 2.18
C SER A 42 9.57 -15.21 1.03
N LEU A 43 9.80 -14.20 0.20
CA LEU A 43 9.03 -13.94 -1.03
C LEU A 43 9.83 -14.20 -2.31
N LEU A 44 11.02 -14.79 -2.24
CA LEU A 44 11.90 -15.02 -3.40
C LEU A 44 11.24 -15.82 -4.52
N GLU A 45 10.43 -16.81 -4.16
CA GLU A 45 9.72 -17.68 -5.12
C GLU A 45 8.66 -16.93 -5.94
N LEU A 46 8.14 -15.83 -5.41
CA LEU A 46 7.08 -15.07 -6.08
C LEU A 46 7.59 -14.25 -7.27
N LYS A 47 8.86 -13.87 -7.27
CA LYS A 47 9.58 -13.13 -8.32
C LYS A 47 9.05 -11.72 -8.62
N THR A 48 7.75 -11.50 -8.57
CA THR A 48 7.11 -10.20 -8.88
C THR A 48 6.00 -9.86 -7.88
N PRO A 49 5.72 -8.55 -7.66
CA PRO A 49 4.68 -8.12 -6.73
C PRO A 49 3.26 -8.59 -7.11
N GLU A 50 2.94 -8.71 -8.41
CA GLU A 50 1.62 -9.14 -8.87
C GLU A 50 1.30 -10.58 -8.41
N ARG A 51 2.31 -11.45 -8.38
CA ARG A 51 2.15 -12.83 -7.88
C ARG A 51 1.87 -12.87 -6.39
N PHE A 52 2.37 -11.89 -5.65
CA PHE A 52 2.09 -11.78 -4.22
C PHE A 52 0.60 -11.57 -3.95
N VAL A 53 -0.08 -10.71 -4.71
CA VAL A 53 -1.53 -10.50 -4.53
C VAL A 53 -2.33 -11.78 -4.69
N GLN A 54 -1.94 -12.62 -5.65
CA GLN A 54 -2.56 -13.93 -5.84
C GLN A 54 -2.26 -14.87 -4.65
N HIS A 55 -1.01 -14.87 -4.19
CA HIS A 55 -0.57 -15.64 -3.04
C HIS A 55 -1.36 -15.28 -1.77
N VAL A 56 -1.48 -13.99 -1.46
CA VAL A 56 -2.23 -13.50 -0.29
C VAL A 56 -3.70 -13.92 -0.34
N ARG A 57 -4.32 -13.86 -1.52
CA ARG A 57 -5.70 -14.31 -1.70
C ARG A 57 -5.86 -15.81 -1.45
N HIS A 58 -4.90 -16.63 -1.87
CA HIS A 58 -4.91 -18.07 -1.58
C HIS A 58 -4.68 -18.36 -0.09
N ALA A 59 -3.90 -17.51 0.60
CA ALA A 59 -3.71 -17.60 2.04
C ALA A 59 -4.89 -17.03 2.86
N GLU A 60 -5.97 -16.59 2.19
CA GLU A 60 -7.17 -16.02 2.79
C GLU A 60 -6.84 -14.81 3.70
N ALA A 61 -5.85 -14.00 3.34
CA ALA A 61 -5.56 -12.77 4.05
C ALA A 61 -6.33 -11.60 3.41
N ASP A 62 -6.93 -10.78 4.27
CA ASP A 62 -7.83 -9.69 3.92
C ASP A 62 -7.11 -8.34 3.85
N ALA A 63 -5.91 -8.25 4.42
CA ALA A 63 -5.09 -7.06 4.47
C ALA A 63 -3.60 -7.40 4.57
N VAL A 64 -2.74 -6.43 4.28
CA VAL A 64 -1.29 -6.57 4.27
C VAL A 64 -0.64 -5.48 5.12
N LEU A 65 0.31 -5.85 5.98
CA LEU A 65 1.26 -4.95 6.61
C LEU A 65 2.63 -5.24 6.01
N CYS A 66 3.25 -4.26 5.38
CA CYS A 66 4.44 -4.45 4.57
C CYS A 66 5.55 -3.49 4.96
N ASP A 67 6.76 -4.01 5.23
CA ASP A 67 7.96 -3.17 5.31
C ASP A 67 8.35 -2.63 3.93
N TYR A 68 9.03 -1.48 3.93
CA TYR A 68 9.51 -0.85 2.70
C TYR A 68 10.69 -1.62 2.10
N HIS A 69 11.70 -2.01 2.90
CA HIS A 69 12.96 -2.61 2.45
C HIS A 69 12.91 -4.14 2.40
N LEU A 70 12.29 -4.72 1.38
CA LEU A 70 12.17 -6.16 1.25
C LEU A 70 13.32 -6.86 0.53
N ARG A 71 14.18 -6.11 -0.18
CA ARG A 71 15.34 -6.70 -0.90
C ARG A 71 16.50 -7.05 0.03
N MET A 72 16.47 -6.53 1.24
CA MET A 72 17.47 -6.85 2.24
C MET A 72 17.35 -8.32 2.65
N ARG A 73 18.44 -8.90 3.15
CA ARG A 73 18.51 -10.31 3.58
C ARG A 73 18.04 -11.34 2.55
N ASN A 74 18.00 -10.97 1.25
CA ASN A 74 17.46 -11.84 0.19
C ASN A 74 16.01 -12.29 0.45
N TYR A 75 15.19 -11.45 1.04
CA TYR A 75 13.82 -11.80 1.38
C TYR A 75 12.89 -11.72 0.15
N ALA A 76 13.01 -10.67 -0.67
CA ALA A 76 12.26 -10.50 -1.90
C ALA A 76 13.13 -9.93 -3.04
N ARG A 77 12.59 -9.93 -4.27
CA ARG A 77 13.21 -9.29 -5.45
C ARG A 77 12.67 -7.89 -5.75
N PHE A 78 11.74 -7.43 -4.96
CA PHE A 78 11.06 -6.14 -5.05
C PHE A 78 10.98 -5.51 -3.66
N ASP A 79 10.70 -4.22 -3.61
CA ASP A 79 10.51 -3.50 -2.36
C ASP A 79 9.03 -3.35 -2.01
N GLY A 80 8.73 -2.98 -0.76
CA GLY A 80 7.38 -2.95 -0.24
C GLY A 80 6.47 -1.94 -0.92
N ASP A 81 7.01 -0.83 -1.41
CA ASP A 81 6.26 0.16 -2.18
C ASP A 81 5.72 -0.42 -3.50
N GLU A 82 6.51 -1.27 -4.19
CA GLU A 82 6.07 -2.00 -5.39
C GLU A 82 4.91 -2.96 -5.05
N LEU A 83 5.04 -3.65 -3.92
CA LEU A 83 4.03 -4.60 -3.45
C LEU A 83 2.72 -3.88 -3.07
N VAL A 84 2.79 -2.79 -2.31
CA VAL A 84 1.61 -2.02 -1.90
C VAL A 84 0.88 -1.41 -3.08
N VAL A 85 1.60 -0.98 -4.13
CA VAL A 85 0.98 -0.53 -5.39
C VAL A 85 0.09 -1.62 -6.00
N GLU A 86 0.57 -2.86 -6.06
CA GLU A 86 -0.23 -3.96 -6.62
C GLU A 86 -1.39 -4.36 -5.70
N CYS A 87 -1.20 -4.30 -4.38
CA CYS A 87 -2.30 -4.46 -3.43
C CYS A 87 -3.38 -3.40 -3.66
N TYR A 88 -3.01 -2.13 -3.82
CA TYR A 88 -3.96 -1.04 -4.07
C TYR A 88 -4.77 -1.26 -5.37
N LYS A 89 -4.10 -1.59 -6.47
CA LYS A 89 -4.77 -1.91 -7.76
C LYS A 89 -5.76 -3.07 -7.63
N ALA A 90 -5.45 -4.03 -6.76
CA ALA A 90 -6.29 -5.18 -6.48
C ALA A 90 -7.37 -4.93 -5.41
N GLN A 91 -7.46 -3.69 -4.89
CA GLN A 91 -8.33 -3.29 -3.78
C GLN A 91 -8.13 -4.15 -2.50
N LEU A 92 -6.89 -4.55 -2.25
CA LEU A 92 -6.45 -5.23 -1.04
C LEU A 92 -5.85 -4.16 -0.10
N PRO A 93 -6.45 -3.93 1.09
CA PRO A 93 -5.91 -2.96 2.04
C PRO A 93 -4.47 -3.29 2.41
N ALA A 94 -3.56 -2.33 2.22
CA ALA A 94 -2.14 -2.51 2.52
C ALA A 94 -1.57 -1.26 3.18
N VAL A 95 -0.91 -1.45 4.31
CA VAL A 95 -0.18 -0.41 5.04
C VAL A 95 1.30 -0.62 4.80
N LEU A 96 1.97 0.40 4.26
CA LEU A 96 3.41 0.43 4.13
C LEU A 96 4.02 0.95 5.45
N CYS A 97 5.02 0.24 5.95
CA CYS A 97 5.73 0.60 7.17
C CYS A 97 7.22 0.73 6.88
N THR A 98 7.94 1.54 7.64
CA THR A 98 9.39 1.62 7.54
C THR A 98 10.02 2.09 8.84
N ALA A 99 11.17 1.51 9.17
CA ALA A 99 12.01 1.96 10.28
C ALA A 99 12.95 3.12 9.88
N TYR A 100 13.11 3.37 8.59
CA TYR A 100 14.11 4.28 8.04
C TYR A 100 13.47 5.49 7.37
N ASN A 101 14.22 6.59 7.30
CA ASN A 101 13.83 7.81 6.59
C ASN A 101 14.52 7.92 5.21
N ASP A 102 15.08 6.85 4.69
CA ASP A 102 15.93 6.79 3.51
C ASP A 102 15.22 6.27 2.24
N TRP A 103 13.90 6.42 2.18
CA TRP A 103 13.15 6.07 0.97
C TRP A 103 13.53 6.96 -0.22
N ASP A 104 13.52 6.39 -1.40
CA ASP A 104 13.70 7.15 -2.63
C ASP A 104 12.50 8.06 -2.88
N VAL A 105 12.71 9.37 -2.66
CA VAL A 105 11.67 10.40 -2.79
C VAL A 105 11.10 10.43 -4.23
N THR A 106 11.92 10.16 -5.24
CA THR A 106 11.50 10.20 -6.64
C THR A 106 10.59 9.03 -6.96
N LEU A 107 10.96 7.82 -6.55
CA LEU A 107 10.14 6.62 -6.69
C LEU A 107 8.84 6.75 -5.90
N MET A 108 8.92 7.23 -4.66
CA MET A 108 7.74 7.44 -3.82
C MET A 108 6.77 8.45 -4.41
N ARG A 109 7.25 9.53 -5.05
CA ARG A 109 6.38 10.50 -5.74
C ARG A 109 5.56 9.85 -6.85
N SER A 110 6.18 8.99 -7.66
CA SER A 110 5.49 8.32 -8.76
C SER A 110 4.46 7.28 -8.29
N ARG A 111 4.68 6.69 -7.11
CA ARG A 111 3.84 5.63 -6.53
C ARG A 111 2.84 6.13 -5.48
N ARG A 112 3.01 7.38 -4.98
CA ARG A 112 2.23 7.93 -3.87
C ARG A 112 0.71 7.81 -4.05
N GLN A 113 0.22 7.95 -5.27
CA GLN A 113 -1.21 7.81 -5.56
C GLN A 113 -1.78 6.43 -5.20
N PHE A 114 -0.93 5.40 -5.13
CA PHE A 114 -1.30 4.02 -4.81
C PHE A 114 -0.90 3.61 -3.38
N ILE A 115 -0.35 4.52 -2.59
CA ILE A 115 0.10 4.25 -1.21
C ILE A 115 -0.70 5.15 -0.26
N PRO A 116 -1.90 4.70 0.19
CA PRO A 116 -2.76 5.48 1.09
C PRO A 116 -2.07 5.79 2.42
N VAL A 117 -1.31 4.83 2.94
CA VAL A 117 -0.75 4.88 4.28
C VAL A 117 0.70 4.45 4.28
N LEU A 118 1.53 5.32 4.83
CA LEU A 118 2.92 5.06 5.18
C LEU A 118 3.09 5.36 6.67
N LEU A 119 3.47 4.36 7.45
CA LEU A 119 3.73 4.49 8.88
C LEU A 119 5.22 4.40 9.17
N GLN A 120 5.68 5.14 10.16
CA GLN A 120 6.97 4.88 10.78
C GLN A 120 6.83 3.71 11.77
N SER A 121 7.83 2.84 11.85
CA SER A 121 7.82 1.73 12.81
C SER A 121 7.64 2.19 14.25
N ALA A 122 8.17 3.38 14.59
CA ALA A 122 8.01 3.98 15.91
C ALA A 122 6.55 4.36 16.24
N ASP A 123 5.74 4.62 15.22
CA ASP A 123 4.33 4.99 15.35
C ASP A 123 3.39 3.76 15.22
N MET A 124 3.97 2.58 15.00
CA MET A 124 3.22 1.34 14.83
C MET A 124 2.58 0.92 16.16
N ASN A 125 1.28 0.88 16.17
CA ASN A 125 0.46 0.38 17.26
C ASN A 125 -0.90 -0.10 16.70
N PRO A 126 -1.73 -0.82 17.50
CA PRO A 126 -3.01 -1.32 17.02
C PRO A 126 -3.93 -0.24 16.45
N ASP A 127 -3.99 0.94 17.06
CA ASP A 127 -4.86 2.02 16.59
C ASP A 127 -4.39 2.62 15.27
N SER A 128 -3.09 2.88 15.10
CA SER A 128 -2.54 3.39 13.84
C SER A 128 -2.70 2.39 12.70
N LEU A 129 -2.54 1.11 12.99
CA LEU A 129 -2.74 0.04 12.02
C LEU A 129 -4.23 -0.08 11.61
N ARG A 130 -5.14 -0.06 12.58
CA ARG A 130 -6.58 -0.04 12.32
C ARG A 130 -6.98 1.13 11.43
N GLN A 131 -6.56 2.36 11.79
CA GLN A 131 -6.81 3.55 11.00
C GLN A 131 -6.19 3.46 9.60
N GLY A 132 -5.01 2.85 9.49
CA GLY A 132 -4.34 2.62 8.21
C GLY A 132 -5.16 1.76 7.26
N PHE A 133 -5.66 0.62 7.74
CA PHE A 133 -6.54 -0.23 6.93
C PHE A 133 -7.88 0.44 6.60
N GLU A 134 -8.47 1.16 7.55
CA GLU A 134 -9.71 1.90 7.33
C GLU A 134 -9.57 2.92 6.20
N ARG A 135 -8.49 3.72 6.20
CA ARG A 135 -8.17 4.67 5.14
C ARG A 135 -8.00 4.02 3.77
N CYS A 136 -7.35 2.85 3.71
CA CYS A 136 -7.24 2.11 2.45
C CYS A 136 -8.63 1.73 1.92
N ILE A 137 -9.51 1.24 2.77
CA ILE A 137 -10.86 0.82 2.40
C ILE A 137 -11.73 2.01 1.98
N GLU A 138 -11.64 3.13 2.71
CA GLU A 138 -12.33 4.38 2.37
C GLU A 138 -11.91 4.89 0.97
N GLU A 139 -10.62 4.87 0.65
CA GLU A 139 -10.14 5.27 -0.68
C GLU A 139 -10.66 4.33 -1.79
N PHE A 140 -10.78 3.03 -1.55
CA PHE A 140 -11.40 2.10 -2.50
C PHE A 140 -12.88 2.40 -2.74
N GLN A 141 -13.54 3.10 -1.82
CA GLN A 141 -14.92 3.58 -1.93
C GLN A 141 -15.00 5.01 -2.51
N GLY A 142 -13.86 5.60 -2.90
CA GLY A 142 -13.78 6.96 -3.44
C GLY A 142 -13.77 8.07 -2.39
N GLN A 143 -13.57 7.72 -1.12
CA GLN A 143 -13.47 8.66 0.00
C GLN A 143 -12.01 8.97 0.30
N PHE A 144 -11.49 10.04 -0.28
CA PHE A 144 -10.09 10.42 -0.13
C PHE A 144 -9.89 11.39 1.03
N GLN A 145 -8.77 11.25 1.73
CA GLN A 145 -8.32 12.29 2.66
C GLN A 145 -8.00 13.58 1.90
N PRO A 146 -8.26 14.79 2.45
CA PRO A 146 -8.00 16.05 1.77
C PRO A 146 -6.57 16.20 1.23
N SER A 147 -5.59 15.65 1.92
CA SER A 147 -4.17 15.64 1.49
C SER A 147 -3.87 14.70 0.32
N ARG A 148 -4.81 13.84 -0.05
CA ARG A 148 -4.70 12.84 -1.11
C ARG A 148 -5.71 13.06 -2.25
N GLU A 149 -6.60 14.03 -2.10
CA GLU A 149 -7.45 14.44 -3.20
C GLU A 149 -6.60 14.92 -4.38
N ALA A 150 -6.99 14.51 -5.58
CA ALA A 150 -6.32 14.96 -6.80
C ALA A 150 -6.43 16.48 -6.91
N SER A 151 -5.28 17.15 -6.97
CA SER A 151 -5.27 18.59 -7.22
C SER A 151 -5.90 18.88 -8.58
N ARG A 152 -6.82 19.84 -8.63
CA ARG A 152 -7.34 20.33 -9.91
C ARG A 152 -6.19 21.03 -10.63
N THR A 153 -5.85 20.54 -11.81
CA THR A 153 -4.84 21.14 -12.67
C THR A 153 -5.56 21.93 -13.76
N LEU A 154 -5.26 23.21 -13.88
CA LEU A 154 -5.73 24.01 -15.01
C LEU A 154 -4.99 23.54 -16.27
N VAL A 155 -5.75 23.13 -17.26
CA VAL A 155 -5.21 22.71 -18.57
C VAL A 155 -5.76 23.65 -19.62
N ARG A 156 -4.86 24.28 -20.39
CA ARG A 156 -5.26 25.06 -21.57
C ARG A 156 -5.19 24.15 -22.79
N VAL A 157 -6.32 23.91 -23.44
CA VAL A 157 -6.36 23.21 -24.72
C VAL A 157 -5.95 24.19 -25.81
N GLU A 158 -4.89 23.92 -26.55
CA GLU A 158 -4.39 24.76 -27.64
C GLU A 158 -4.89 24.27 -28.99
N ASP A 159 -5.04 22.96 -29.14
CA ASP A 159 -5.55 22.35 -30.36
C ASP A 159 -6.23 21.02 -30.06
N ALA A 160 -7.21 20.64 -30.87
CA ALA A 160 -7.94 19.40 -30.73
C ALA A 160 -8.46 18.93 -32.09
N SER A 161 -8.27 17.66 -32.42
CA SER A 161 -8.88 16.99 -33.55
C SER A 161 -9.70 15.80 -33.09
N LEU A 162 -11.00 15.85 -33.29
CA LEU A 162 -11.88 14.72 -32.98
C LEU A 162 -11.69 13.58 -33.99
N ASP A 163 -11.38 13.92 -35.23
CA ASP A 163 -11.18 12.94 -36.31
C ASP A 163 -9.89 12.15 -36.11
N ASP A 164 -8.83 12.81 -35.65
CA ASP A 164 -7.52 12.21 -35.39
C ASP A 164 -7.37 11.74 -33.95
N GLY A 165 -8.31 12.06 -33.06
CA GLY A 165 -8.36 11.61 -31.67
C GLY A 165 -7.25 12.17 -30.78
N TYR A 166 -6.81 13.43 -30.97
CA TYR A 166 -5.81 14.06 -30.14
C TYR A 166 -6.25 15.40 -29.52
N PHE A 167 -5.57 15.75 -28.42
CA PHE A 167 -5.63 17.06 -27.79
C PHE A 167 -4.22 17.54 -27.50
N HIS A 168 -3.88 18.76 -27.98
CA HIS A 168 -2.70 19.48 -27.54
C HIS A 168 -3.05 20.36 -26.36
N VAL A 169 -2.36 20.16 -25.27
CA VAL A 169 -2.63 20.88 -24.03
C VAL A 169 -1.36 21.47 -23.44
N VAL A 170 -1.49 22.63 -22.84
CA VAL A 170 -0.46 23.24 -22.00
C VAL A 170 -0.92 23.18 -20.55
N VAL A 171 -0.08 22.68 -19.68
CA VAL A 171 -0.28 22.65 -18.24
C VAL A 171 0.61 23.76 -17.63
N PRO A 172 0.03 24.92 -17.25
CA PRO A 172 0.82 26.00 -16.67
C PRO A 172 1.52 25.57 -15.40
N GLY A 173 2.82 25.82 -15.31
CA GLY A 173 3.63 25.42 -14.16
C GLY A 173 4.29 24.04 -14.24
N TRP A 174 4.12 23.33 -15.34
CA TRP A 174 4.95 22.17 -15.68
C TRP A 174 6.04 22.61 -16.68
N ASN A 175 7.26 22.76 -16.17
CA ASN A 175 8.47 22.92 -16.98
C ASN A 175 9.32 21.67 -16.86
#